data_1e7edcf5a01aff36e90ca14fbd1e7842
#
_entry.id   1e7edcf5a01aff36e90ca14fbd1e7842
#
_cell.length_a   1.000
_cell.length_b   1.000
_cell.length_c   1.000
_cell.angle_alpha   90.00
_cell.angle_beta   90.00
_cell.angle_gamma   90.00
#
_symmetry.space_group_name_H-M   'P 1'
#
loop_
_entity.id
_entity.type
_entity.pdbx_description
1 polymer ?
#
loop_
_entity_poly.entity_id
_entity_poly.type
_entity_poly.pdbx_seq_one_letter_code
_entity_poly.pdbx_strand_id
1 'polypeptide(L)'
;MNTTKQKQNLHQSIDVIDNEKLLIINRITDTLKDEGVDRIILFGSYAYGTPTPNSDLDIIIVTNDDYMPTTNREKMELHHKYNNKIRQFRAIIPIDLLVYTKQMYHKLLESGSIFTEEINRKGKVIYEAIN
;
A
#
# COMPACT_ATOMS: atom_id res chain seq x y z
N MET A 1 16.36 -21.09 -16.61
CA MET A 1 15.39 -20.80 -17.65
C MET A 1 13.99 -20.61 -17.10
N ASN A 2 13.49 -21.53 -16.28
CA ASN A 2 12.18 -21.36 -15.64
C ASN A 2 12.11 -20.16 -14.71
N THR A 3 13.24 -19.82 -14.07
CA THR A 3 13.34 -18.66 -13.20
C THR A 3 13.15 -17.34 -13.96
N THR A 4 13.57 -17.30 -15.22
CA THR A 4 13.43 -16.11 -16.07
C THR A 4 11.97 -15.91 -16.49
N LYS A 5 11.26 -17.01 -16.80
CA LYS A 5 9.84 -16.94 -17.11
C LYS A 5 8.99 -16.53 -15.91
N GLN A 6 9.32 -17.03 -14.71
CA GLN A 6 8.64 -16.65 -13.49
C GLN A 6 8.90 -15.18 -13.15
N LYS A 7 10.10 -14.68 -13.34
CA LYS A 7 10.43 -13.27 -13.22
C LYS A 7 9.67 -12.43 -14.23
N GLN A 8 9.49 -12.93 -15.45
CA GLN A 8 8.72 -12.23 -16.48
C GLN A 8 7.24 -12.19 -16.13
N ASN A 9 6.66 -13.27 -15.60
CA ASN A 9 5.27 -13.29 -15.18
C ASN A 9 5.02 -12.40 -13.97
N LEU A 10 5.96 -12.37 -13.03
CA LEU A 10 5.92 -11.45 -11.91
C LEU A 10 6.08 -10.01 -12.41
N HIS A 11 6.94 -9.82 -13.40
CA HIS A 11 7.17 -8.53 -14.05
C HIS A 11 5.98 -8.10 -14.90
N GLN A 12 5.27 -9.00 -15.56
CA GLN A 12 4.14 -8.62 -16.41
C GLN A 12 3.04 -7.89 -15.67
N SER A 13 2.85 -8.18 -14.37
CA SER A 13 1.94 -7.41 -13.54
C SER A 13 2.57 -6.10 -13.06
N ILE A 14 3.89 -5.93 -13.18
CA ILE A 14 4.66 -4.77 -12.75
C ILE A 14 5.31 -4.04 -13.94
N ASP A 15 5.38 -4.68 -15.11
CA ASP A 15 6.06 -4.15 -16.31
C ASP A 15 5.45 -2.86 -16.86
N VAL A 16 4.19 -2.60 -16.54
CA VAL A 16 3.54 -1.34 -16.87
C VAL A 16 3.94 -0.22 -15.91
N ILE A 17 4.62 -0.57 -14.81
CA ILE A 17 5.23 0.39 -13.89
C ILE A 17 6.65 0.60 -14.36
N ASP A 18 7.00 1.82 -14.76
CA ASP A 18 8.36 2.10 -15.20
C ASP A 18 9.34 1.97 -14.02
N ASN A 19 10.64 1.84 -14.34
CA ASN A 19 11.69 1.61 -13.34
C ASN A 19 11.77 2.73 -12.30
N GLU A 20 11.45 3.96 -12.68
CA GLU A 20 11.45 5.09 -11.78
C GLU A 20 10.35 4.96 -10.74
N LYS A 21 9.14 4.60 -11.17
CA LYS A 21 7.99 4.40 -10.27
C LYS A 21 8.23 3.23 -9.33
N LEU A 22 8.78 2.14 -9.85
CA LEU A 22 9.11 0.98 -9.04
C LEU A 22 10.14 1.32 -7.96
N LEU A 23 11.14 2.13 -8.31
CA LEU A 23 12.14 2.60 -7.36
C LEU A 23 11.49 3.43 -6.25
N ILE A 24 10.55 4.30 -6.59
CA ILE A 24 9.83 5.12 -5.61
C ILE A 24 9.03 4.21 -4.67
N ILE A 25 8.31 3.23 -5.20
CA ILE A 25 7.54 2.26 -4.40
C ILE A 25 8.46 1.52 -3.44
N ASN A 26 9.62 1.09 -3.89
CA ASN A 26 10.60 0.39 -3.05
C ASN A 26 11.15 1.31 -1.95
N ARG A 27 11.39 2.57 -2.24
CA ARG A 27 11.87 3.55 -1.25
C ARG A 27 10.80 3.86 -0.22
N ILE A 28 9.55 3.98 -0.62
CA ILE A 28 8.43 4.15 0.31
C ILE A 28 8.36 2.95 1.25
N THR A 29 8.44 1.75 0.72
CA THR A 29 8.43 0.52 1.50
C THR A 29 9.58 0.50 2.51
N ASP A 30 10.80 0.81 2.07
CA ASP A 30 11.97 0.85 2.94
C ASP A 30 11.84 1.90 4.05
N THR A 31 11.22 3.03 3.75
CA THR A 31 10.98 4.08 4.74
C THR A 31 10.00 3.63 5.81
N LEU A 32 8.97 2.87 5.43
CA LEU A 32 7.87 2.52 6.31
C LEU A 32 8.07 1.22 7.08
N LYS A 33 8.87 0.29 6.58
CA LYS A 33 8.95 -1.07 7.14
C LYS A 33 9.40 -1.14 8.59
N ASP A 34 10.20 -0.17 9.05
CA ASP A 34 10.71 -0.13 10.42
C ASP A 34 9.93 0.85 11.31
N GLU A 35 8.79 1.33 10.86
CA GLU A 35 8.01 2.39 11.50
C GLU A 35 6.72 1.88 12.13
N GLY A 36 6.72 0.64 12.63
CA GLY A 36 5.54 0.06 13.26
C GLY A 36 4.46 -0.33 12.25
N VAL A 37 4.87 -0.72 11.06
CA VAL A 37 3.96 -1.14 9.99
C VAL A 37 3.90 -2.66 9.94
N ASP A 38 2.69 -3.20 9.95
CA ASP A 38 2.45 -4.63 9.81
C ASP A 38 2.36 -5.06 8.35
N ARG A 39 1.73 -4.24 7.52
CA ARG A 39 1.48 -4.57 6.13
C ARG A 39 1.37 -3.33 5.27
N ILE A 40 1.87 -3.41 4.04
CA ILE A 40 1.67 -2.39 3.01
C ILE A 40 1.04 -3.06 1.80
N ILE A 41 -0.08 -2.51 1.35
CA ILE A 41 -0.83 -3.04 0.22
C ILE A 41 -0.90 -1.98 -0.87
N LEU A 42 -0.48 -2.35 -2.06
CA LEU A 42 -0.65 -1.55 -3.26
C LEU A 42 -2.01 -1.88 -3.86
N PHE A 43 -2.80 -0.87 -4.19
CA PHE A 43 -4.07 -1.07 -4.87
C PHE A 43 -4.25 -0.05 -6.00
N GLY A 44 -5.42 -0.02 -6.62
CA GLY A 44 -5.64 0.87 -7.74
C GLY A 44 -4.89 0.46 -9.00
N SER A 45 -4.67 1.41 -9.91
CA SER A 45 -4.14 1.13 -11.24
C SER A 45 -2.73 0.50 -11.23
N TYR A 46 -1.89 0.87 -10.26
CA TYR A 46 -0.55 0.27 -10.15
C TYR A 46 -0.61 -1.21 -9.75
N ALA A 47 -1.60 -1.61 -8.96
CA ALA A 47 -1.80 -3.00 -8.60
C ALA A 47 -2.46 -3.79 -9.72
N TYR A 48 -3.38 -3.15 -10.44
CA TYR A 48 -4.17 -3.80 -11.49
C TYR A 48 -3.43 -3.92 -12.82
N GLY A 49 -2.26 -3.30 -12.93
CA GLY A 49 -1.47 -3.36 -14.15
C GLY A 49 -1.90 -2.41 -15.24
N THR A 50 -2.62 -1.35 -14.91
CA THR A 50 -3.11 -0.37 -15.87
C THR A 50 -2.78 1.08 -15.50
N PRO A 51 -1.58 1.37 -14.94
CA PRO A 51 -1.24 2.74 -14.62
C PRO A 51 -1.00 3.57 -15.88
N THR A 52 -1.33 4.85 -15.78
CA THR A 52 -0.99 5.87 -16.78
C THR A 52 0.05 6.81 -16.16
N PRO A 53 0.70 7.68 -16.96
CA PRO A 53 1.65 8.65 -16.40
C PRO A 53 1.06 9.54 -15.30
N ASN A 54 -0.26 9.74 -15.31
CA ASN A 54 -0.95 10.59 -14.34
C ASN A 54 -1.64 9.81 -13.22
N SER A 55 -1.43 8.50 -13.15
CA SER A 55 -2.07 7.67 -12.12
C SER A 55 -1.51 7.99 -10.74
N ASP A 56 -2.40 8.06 -9.75
CA ASP A 56 -2.02 8.15 -8.34
C ASP A 56 -1.49 6.81 -7.86
N LEU A 57 -0.56 6.86 -6.92
CA LEU A 57 -0.09 5.67 -6.25
C LEU A 57 -0.98 5.43 -5.02
N ASP A 58 -1.79 4.38 -5.07
CA ASP A 58 -2.75 4.06 -4.02
C ASP A 58 -2.12 3.04 -3.06
N ILE A 59 -1.95 3.45 -1.81
CA ILE A 59 -1.28 2.64 -0.78
C ILE A 59 -2.16 2.51 0.45
N ILE A 60 -2.28 1.29 0.95
CA ILE A 60 -2.88 1.01 2.25
C ILE A 60 -1.77 0.60 3.21
N ILE A 61 -1.69 1.28 4.35
CA ILE A 61 -0.81 0.89 5.45
C ILE A 61 -1.67 0.29 6.55
N VAL A 62 -1.32 -0.91 6.99
CA VAL A 62 -1.86 -1.51 8.20
C VAL A 62 -0.77 -1.43 9.26
N THR A 63 -1.05 -0.72 10.36
CA THR A 63 -0.06 -0.50 11.42
C THR A 63 -0.02 -1.68 12.39
N ASN A 64 1.04 -1.74 13.19
CA ASN A 64 1.16 -2.72 14.27
C ASN A 64 0.25 -2.41 15.46
N ASP A 65 -0.33 -1.21 15.49
CA ASP A 65 -1.20 -0.81 16.59
C ASP A 65 -2.45 -1.69 16.63
N ASP A 66 -2.81 -2.11 17.84
CA ASP A 66 -3.96 -2.99 18.04
C ASP A 66 -5.08 -2.27 18.80
N TYR A 67 -5.33 -1.02 18.48
CA TYR A 67 -6.45 -0.27 19.03
C TYR A 67 -7.42 0.14 17.92
N MET A 68 -8.63 0.47 18.33
CA MET A 68 -9.68 0.96 17.41
C MET A 68 -9.87 2.45 17.65
N PRO A 69 -9.44 3.31 16.71
CA PRO A 69 -9.74 4.74 16.82
C PRO A 69 -11.25 4.97 16.87
N THR A 70 -11.69 5.76 17.85
CA THR A 70 -13.12 6.03 18.07
C THR A 70 -13.54 7.43 17.62
N THR A 71 -12.57 8.32 17.42
CA THR A 71 -12.85 9.70 17.03
C THR A 71 -12.18 10.03 15.71
N ASN A 72 -12.71 11.02 15.02
CA ASN A 72 -12.09 11.53 13.79
C ASN A 72 -10.69 12.08 14.07
N ARG A 73 -10.49 12.68 15.25
CA ARG A 73 -9.21 13.20 15.65
C ARG A 73 -8.15 12.10 15.74
N GLU A 74 -8.48 10.98 16.36
CA GLU A 74 -7.58 9.83 16.46
C GLU A 74 -7.24 9.27 15.07
N LYS A 75 -8.23 9.18 14.19
CA LYS A 75 -8.02 8.72 12.80
C LYS A 75 -7.11 9.67 12.04
N MET A 76 -7.30 10.98 12.21
CA MET A 76 -6.46 11.99 11.58
C MET A 76 -5.03 11.95 12.10
N GLU A 77 -4.84 11.79 13.40
CA GLU A 77 -3.50 11.68 14.01
C GLU A 77 -2.76 10.46 13.46
N LEU A 78 -3.46 9.34 13.34
CA LEU A 78 -2.90 8.12 12.75
C LEU A 78 -2.47 8.35 11.30
N HIS A 79 -3.34 8.94 10.49
CA HIS A 79 -3.04 9.26 9.10
C HIS A 79 -1.86 10.21 8.98
N HIS A 80 -1.84 11.29 9.77
CA HIS A 80 -0.77 12.28 9.76
C HIS A 80 0.58 11.68 10.09
N LYS A 81 0.62 10.78 11.05
CA LYS A 81 1.87 10.12 11.46
C LYS A 81 2.56 9.47 10.25
N TYR A 82 1.81 8.70 9.48
CA TYR A 82 2.37 7.99 8.33
C TYR A 82 2.49 8.88 7.09
N ASN A 83 1.58 9.81 6.91
CA ASN A 83 1.67 10.78 5.82
C ASN A 83 2.96 11.59 5.90
N ASN A 84 3.36 12.00 7.11
CA ASN A 84 4.59 12.76 7.32
C ASN A 84 5.83 11.94 6.94
N LYS A 85 5.80 10.63 7.14
CA LYS A 85 6.93 9.76 6.80
C LYS A 85 7.15 9.62 5.30
N ILE A 86 6.09 9.72 4.51
CA ILE A 86 6.17 9.58 3.05
C ILE A 86 6.01 10.90 2.30
N ARG A 87 5.93 11.99 3.01
CA ARG A 87 5.68 13.33 2.45
C ARG A 87 6.64 13.69 1.34
N GLN A 88 7.92 13.35 1.50
CA GLN A 88 8.96 13.64 0.52
C GLN A 88 8.65 13.04 -0.86
N PHE A 89 7.97 11.91 -0.90
CA PHE A 89 7.65 11.22 -2.15
C PHE A 89 6.48 11.87 -2.91
N ARG A 90 5.67 12.67 -2.23
CA ARG A 90 4.54 13.36 -2.86
C ARG A 90 4.98 14.43 -3.85
N ALA A 91 6.22 14.91 -3.74
CA ALA A 91 6.78 15.84 -4.72
C ALA A 91 7.09 15.16 -6.06
N ILE A 92 7.19 13.82 -6.05
CA ILE A 92 7.58 13.04 -7.24
C ILE A 92 6.36 12.37 -7.87
N ILE A 93 5.44 11.86 -7.04
CA ILE A 93 4.26 11.15 -7.51
C ILE A 93 3.07 11.46 -6.58
N PRO A 94 1.86 11.66 -7.13
CA PRO A 94 0.67 11.77 -6.29
C PRO A 94 0.42 10.46 -5.56
N ILE A 95 0.13 10.55 -4.26
CA ILE A 95 -0.10 9.37 -3.42
C ILE A 95 -1.44 9.51 -2.73
N ASP A 96 -2.26 8.48 -2.87
CA ASP A 96 -3.49 8.31 -2.09
C ASP A 96 -3.21 7.29 -0.99
N LEU A 97 -3.25 7.75 0.26
CA LEU A 97 -2.83 6.96 1.41
C LEU A 97 -4.01 6.66 2.32
N LEU A 98 -4.24 5.38 2.59
CA LEU A 98 -5.16 4.93 3.62
C LEU A 98 -4.36 4.25 4.74
N VAL A 99 -4.66 4.61 5.98
CA VAL A 99 -3.97 4.07 7.15
C VAL A 99 -4.99 3.43 8.10
N TYR A 100 -4.77 2.18 8.42
CA TYR A 100 -5.61 1.40 9.30
C TYR A 100 -4.77 0.77 10.41
N THR A 101 -5.30 0.75 11.63
CA THR A 101 -4.78 -0.16 12.66
C THR A 101 -5.17 -1.59 12.32
N LYS A 102 -4.60 -2.57 13.01
CA LYS A 102 -4.98 -3.98 12.82
C LYS A 102 -6.47 -4.19 13.03
N GLN A 103 -7.04 -3.60 14.08
CA GLN A 103 -8.47 -3.74 14.36
C GLN A 103 -9.34 -3.09 13.29
N MET A 104 -8.97 -1.90 12.84
CA MET A 104 -9.67 -1.23 11.75
C MET A 104 -9.66 -2.08 10.48
N TYR A 105 -8.51 -2.62 10.13
CA TYR A 105 -8.35 -3.42 8.92
C TYR A 105 -9.14 -4.72 9.00
N HIS A 106 -9.08 -5.38 10.16
CA HIS A 106 -9.85 -6.58 10.41
C HIS A 106 -11.37 -6.33 10.27
N LYS A 107 -11.83 -5.24 10.84
CA LYS A 107 -13.23 -4.84 10.74
C LYS A 107 -13.62 -4.51 9.30
N LEU A 108 -12.73 -3.87 8.56
CA LEU A 108 -12.95 -3.59 7.14
C LEU A 108 -13.12 -4.88 6.35
N LEU A 109 -12.26 -5.86 6.57
CA LEU A 109 -12.33 -7.16 5.88
C LEU A 109 -13.62 -7.91 6.21
N GLU A 110 -14.07 -7.83 7.46
CA GLU A 110 -15.33 -8.48 7.89
C GLU A 110 -16.57 -7.82 7.27
N SER A 111 -16.47 -6.57 6.83
CA SER A 111 -17.63 -5.85 6.30
C SER A 111 -18.16 -6.42 4.99
N GLY A 112 -17.33 -7.17 4.25
CA GLY A 112 -17.72 -7.75 2.97
C GLY A 112 -18.07 -6.73 1.90
N SER A 113 -17.57 -5.51 2.04
CA SER A 113 -17.85 -4.43 1.08
C SER A 113 -17.18 -4.70 -0.27
N ILE A 114 -17.63 -3.98 -1.30
CA ILE A 114 -17.03 -4.03 -2.64
C ILE A 114 -15.55 -3.66 -2.56
N PHE A 115 -15.21 -2.68 -1.74
CA PHE A 115 -13.82 -2.25 -1.54
C PHE A 115 -12.97 -3.38 -0.95
N THR A 116 -13.51 -4.11 0.05
CA THR A 116 -12.84 -5.26 0.64
C THR A 116 -12.59 -6.35 -0.40
N GLU A 117 -13.58 -6.64 -1.23
CA GLU A 117 -13.42 -7.63 -2.30
C GLU A 117 -12.33 -7.21 -3.28
N GLU A 118 -12.27 -5.95 -3.65
CA GLU A 118 -11.23 -5.44 -4.54
C GLU A 118 -9.84 -5.55 -3.94
N ILE A 119 -9.69 -5.23 -2.66
CA ILE A 119 -8.41 -5.39 -1.96
C ILE A 119 -7.97 -6.85 -2.00
N ASN A 120 -8.87 -7.78 -1.69
CA ASN A 120 -8.54 -9.21 -1.65
C ASN A 120 -8.22 -9.78 -3.02
N ARG A 121 -8.92 -9.33 -4.06
CA ARG A 121 -8.77 -9.88 -5.41
C ARG A 121 -7.65 -9.21 -6.20
N LYS A 122 -7.46 -7.91 -6.05
CA LYS A 122 -6.61 -7.11 -6.94
C LYS A 122 -5.50 -6.38 -6.21
N GLY A 123 -5.62 -6.20 -4.89
CA GLY A 123 -4.56 -5.58 -4.11
C GLY A 123 -3.32 -6.46 -4.06
N LYS A 124 -2.15 -5.83 -3.97
CA LYS A 124 -0.87 -6.53 -3.87
C LYS A 124 -0.18 -6.18 -2.58
N VAL A 125 0.09 -7.18 -1.76
CA VAL A 125 0.89 -7.00 -0.55
C VAL A 125 2.34 -6.83 -0.97
N ILE A 126 2.88 -5.63 -0.77
CA ILE A 126 4.28 -5.34 -1.12
C ILE A 126 5.20 -5.42 0.08
N TYR A 127 4.65 -5.45 1.29
CA TYR A 127 5.39 -5.65 2.53
C TYR A 127 4.50 -6.32 3.56
N GLU A 128 5.06 -7.25 4.30
CA GLU A 128 4.41 -7.90 5.43
C GLU A 128 5.45 -8.15 6.51
N ALA A 129 5.18 -7.67 7.73
CA ALA A 129 6.10 -7.85 8.83
C ALA A 129 6.19 -9.31 9.23
N ILE A 130 7.39 -9.77 9.57
CA ILE A 130 7.63 -11.10 10.10
C ILE A 130 7.44 -11.02 11.61
N ASN A 131 6.50 -11.76 12.12
CA ASN A 131 6.20 -11.83 13.55
C ASN A 131 6.74 -13.13 14.15
#